data_694ca18cc729d66456c167b97f393f48
#
_entry.id   694ca18cc729d66456c167b97f393f48
#
_cell.length_a   1.000
_cell.length_b   1.000
_cell.length_c   1.000
_cell.angle_alpha   90.00
_cell.angle_beta   90.00
_cell.angle_gamma   90.00
#
_symmetry.space_group_name_H-M   'P 1'
#
loop_
_entity.id
_entity.type
_entity.pdbx_description
1 polymer ?
#
loop_
_entity_poly.entity_id
_entity_poly.type
_entity_poly.pdbx_seq_one_letter_code
_entity_poly.pdbx_strand_id
1 'polypeptide(L)'
;MKSGIAMVCVSGSKIRSLREEQNLTQLYLATAVGVTTETISRWERKAEPTIKEENGLKLAEALAVSLQDLLAPDDQVTKKEETVAPALPQNNTRKIVIIGMLVAGVLLFFYLFFQKSAVVNFSAKRLMPAHGAAGHPFPVVIHVDFVSGKSSSLLLKEQLPPGCQVLRTTPVATVVDPGFIKWIDKKASGKRSFSYMASCIAKEEGLGTFSFEGTLLVRQSSRQESFVNGRNRYKLSVFHWADSNKDNSIDDEELLAVYDDFSSVEGLLDDMEEVESIWMGSAYRWNGQRSVFDVIP
;
A
#
# COMPACT_ATOMS: atom_id res chain seq x y z
N MET A 1 12.15 -48.41 -26.20
CA MET A 1 12.82 -47.43 -27.10
C MET A 1 12.63 -46.04 -26.54
N LYS A 2 13.68 -45.38 -26.01
CA LYS A 2 13.62 -44.01 -25.59
C LYS A 2 13.74 -43.15 -26.85
N SER A 3 12.64 -42.52 -27.28
CA SER A 3 12.65 -41.53 -28.34
C SER A 3 13.44 -40.32 -27.81
N GLY A 4 14.64 -40.09 -28.33
CA GLY A 4 15.40 -38.90 -28.05
C GLY A 4 14.65 -37.69 -28.64
N ILE A 5 14.40 -36.65 -27.85
CA ILE A 5 13.80 -35.40 -28.33
C ILE A 5 14.86 -34.69 -29.17
N ALA A 6 14.66 -34.59 -30.49
CA ALA A 6 15.54 -33.84 -31.36
C ALA A 6 15.53 -32.37 -31.00
N MET A 7 16.74 -31.79 -30.93
CA MET A 7 16.97 -30.35 -30.55
C MET A 7 17.72 -29.67 -31.70
N VAL A 8 17.34 -28.41 -31.97
CA VAL A 8 18.01 -27.61 -33.02
C VAL A 8 18.48 -26.29 -32.42
N CYS A 9 19.61 -25.78 -32.92
CA CYS A 9 20.15 -24.51 -32.55
C CYS A 9 19.75 -23.46 -33.59
N VAL A 10 18.99 -22.44 -33.17
CA VAL A 10 18.46 -21.39 -34.06
C VAL A 10 19.08 -20.03 -33.72
N SER A 11 19.05 -19.10 -34.66
CA SER A 11 19.53 -17.75 -34.44
C SER A 11 18.40 -16.85 -33.90
N GLY A 12 18.53 -16.37 -32.67
CA GLY A 12 17.52 -15.50 -32.07
C GLY A 12 17.40 -14.15 -32.77
N SER A 13 18.48 -13.62 -33.32
CA SER A 13 18.47 -12.39 -34.10
C SER A 13 17.70 -12.54 -35.42
N LYS A 14 17.86 -13.68 -36.10
CA LYS A 14 17.09 -13.99 -37.33
C LYS A 14 15.61 -14.13 -37.06
N ILE A 15 15.23 -14.83 -35.99
CA ILE A 15 13.81 -14.94 -35.56
C ILE A 15 13.19 -13.56 -35.39
N ARG A 16 13.91 -12.68 -34.67
CA ARG A 16 13.44 -11.32 -34.42
C ARG A 16 13.33 -10.49 -35.70
N SER A 17 14.37 -10.47 -36.56
CA SER A 17 14.36 -9.74 -37.84
C SER A 17 13.19 -10.16 -38.72
N LEU A 18 13.01 -11.47 -38.96
CA LEU A 18 11.92 -11.99 -39.80
C LEU A 18 10.54 -11.66 -39.23
N ARG A 19 10.38 -11.72 -37.91
CA ARG A 19 9.12 -11.31 -37.27
C ARG A 19 8.85 -9.82 -37.50
N GLU A 20 9.84 -8.96 -37.31
CA GLU A 20 9.71 -7.50 -37.45
C GLU A 20 9.47 -7.11 -38.91
N GLU A 21 10.15 -7.71 -39.87
CA GLU A 21 9.94 -7.52 -41.32
C GLU A 21 8.50 -7.85 -41.76
N GLN A 22 7.91 -8.87 -41.13
CA GLN A 22 6.54 -9.28 -41.44
C GLN A 22 5.50 -8.59 -40.57
N ASN A 23 5.90 -7.62 -39.72
CA ASN A 23 5.03 -6.92 -38.78
C ASN A 23 4.25 -7.85 -37.83
N LEU A 24 4.80 -9.00 -37.48
CA LEU A 24 4.19 -9.95 -36.55
C LEU A 24 4.51 -9.61 -35.09
N THR A 25 3.57 -9.91 -34.19
CA THR A 25 3.80 -9.75 -32.75
C THR A 25 4.43 -11.00 -32.13
N GLN A 26 5.14 -10.86 -31.03
CA GLN A 26 5.62 -12.02 -30.24
C GLN A 26 4.46 -12.89 -29.76
N LEU A 27 3.28 -12.33 -29.51
CA LEU A 27 2.08 -13.05 -29.13
C LEU A 27 1.59 -13.94 -30.28
N TYR A 28 1.62 -13.45 -31.52
CA TYR A 28 1.26 -14.23 -32.70
C TYR A 28 2.15 -15.46 -32.84
N LEU A 29 3.48 -15.28 -32.79
CA LEU A 29 4.43 -16.40 -32.86
C LEU A 29 4.24 -17.39 -31.71
N ALA A 30 4.01 -16.90 -30.49
CA ALA A 30 3.76 -17.73 -29.32
C ALA A 30 2.53 -18.62 -29.53
N THR A 31 1.45 -18.06 -30.07
CA THR A 31 0.21 -18.80 -30.37
C THR A 31 0.43 -19.84 -31.49
N ALA A 32 1.11 -19.45 -32.56
CA ALA A 32 1.36 -20.33 -33.70
C ALA A 32 2.26 -21.52 -33.34
N VAL A 33 3.28 -21.32 -32.54
CA VAL A 33 4.21 -22.34 -32.07
C VAL A 33 3.64 -23.19 -30.92
N GLY A 34 2.66 -22.66 -30.18
CA GLY A 34 2.09 -23.30 -28.99
C GLY A 34 2.96 -23.16 -27.75
N VAL A 35 3.60 -21.99 -27.58
CA VAL A 35 4.45 -21.62 -26.41
C VAL A 35 4.00 -20.30 -25.78
N THR A 36 4.62 -19.89 -24.68
CA THR A 36 4.31 -18.61 -24.07
C THR A 36 5.05 -17.45 -24.77
N THR A 37 4.51 -16.24 -24.73
CA THR A 37 5.16 -15.02 -25.23
C THR A 37 6.53 -14.81 -24.60
N GLU A 38 6.68 -15.14 -23.32
CA GLU A 38 7.96 -15.10 -22.60
C GLU A 38 8.99 -16.05 -23.23
N THR A 39 8.56 -17.20 -23.71
CA THR A 39 9.43 -18.18 -24.40
C THR A 39 9.95 -17.60 -25.72
N ILE A 40 9.09 -16.99 -26.54
CA ILE A 40 9.49 -16.31 -27.78
C ILE A 40 10.47 -15.17 -27.48
N SER A 41 10.14 -14.30 -26.53
CA SER A 41 11.00 -13.21 -26.12
C SER A 41 12.38 -13.68 -25.66
N ARG A 42 12.45 -14.80 -24.93
CA ARG A 42 13.71 -15.43 -24.52
C ARG A 42 14.52 -15.97 -25.70
N TRP A 43 13.86 -16.58 -26.70
CA TRP A 43 14.52 -17.04 -27.92
C TRP A 43 15.09 -15.88 -28.74
N GLU A 44 14.36 -14.81 -28.93
CA GLU A 44 14.83 -13.62 -29.65
C GLU A 44 16.00 -12.89 -28.97
N ARG A 45 16.08 -12.96 -27.64
CA ARG A 45 17.16 -12.31 -26.87
C ARG A 45 18.46 -13.11 -26.81
N LYS A 46 18.37 -14.42 -26.97
CA LYS A 46 19.55 -15.32 -26.94
C LYS A 46 20.16 -15.40 -28.34
N ALA A 47 21.48 -15.30 -28.46
CA ALA A 47 22.15 -15.37 -29.76
C ALA A 47 21.84 -16.69 -30.46
N GLU A 48 21.98 -17.81 -29.74
CA GLU A 48 21.82 -19.18 -30.24
C GLU A 48 20.99 -20.01 -29.27
N PRO A 49 19.64 -19.85 -29.25
CA PRO A 49 18.78 -20.67 -28.43
C PRO A 49 18.68 -22.08 -29.00
N THR A 50 18.86 -23.08 -28.16
CA THR A 50 18.56 -24.47 -28.47
C THR A 50 17.10 -24.76 -28.13
N ILE A 51 16.34 -25.19 -29.14
CA ILE A 51 14.89 -25.43 -29.02
C ILE A 51 14.57 -26.85 -29.52
N LYS A 52 13.38 -27.35 -29.16
CA LYS A 52 12.91 -28.62 -29.74
C LYS A 52 12.72 -28.46 -31.26
N GLU A 53 13.13 -29.44 -32.05
CA GLU A 53 12.99 -29.40 -33.50
C GLU A 53 11.51 -29.18 -33.93
N GLU A 54 10.55 -29.74 -33.23
CA GLU A 54 9.12 -29.51 -33.44
C GLU A 54 8.76 -28.04 -33.34
N ASN A 55 9.29 -27.34 -32.33
CA ASN A 55 9.07 -25.89 -32.14
C ASN A 55 9.79 -25.07 -33.21
N GLY A 56 10.96 -25.55 -33.67
CA GLY A 56 11.70 -24.96 -34.78
C GLY A 56 10.94 -25.01 -36.09
N LEU A 57 10.32 -26.16 -36.40
CA LEU A 57 9.48 -26.34 -37.59
C LEU A 57 8.23 -25.43 -37.55
N LYS A 58 7.51 -25.40 -36.46
CA LYS A 58 6.35 -24.50 -36.28
C LYS A 58 6.72 -23.02 -36.37
N LEU A 59 7.92 -22.66 -35.86
CA LEU A 59 8.43 -21.28 -35.93
C LEU A 59 8.78 -20.92 -37.37
N ALA A 60 9.40 -21.82 -38.11
CA ALA A 60 9.73 -21.65 -39.53
C ALA A 60 8.45 -21.49 -40.38
N GLU A 61 7.44 -22.30 -40.12
CA GLU A 61 6.11 -22.22 -40.76
C GLU A 61 5.44 -20.85 -40.45
N ALA A 62 5.43 -20.41 -39.19
CA ALA A 62 4.83 -19.14 -38.78
C ALA A 62 5.54 -17.92 -39.36
N LEU A 63 6.83 -18.05 -39.70
CA LEU A 63 7.64 -16.99 -40.31
C LEU A 63 7.74 -17.17 -41.85
N ALA A 64 7.06 -18.16 -42.45
CA ALA A 64 7.07 -18.47 -43.85
C ALA A 64 8.49 -18.64 -44.45
N VAL A 65 9.38 -19.30 -43.71
CA VAL A 65 10.77 -19.61 -44.11
C VAL A 65 11.09 -21.07 -43.91
N SER A 66 12.22 -21.56 -44.42
CA SER A 66 12.67 -22.92 -44.11
C SER A 66 13.29 -22.99 -42.72
N LEU A 67 13.26 -24.17 -42.08
CA LEU A 67 13.94 -24.37 -40.79
C LEU A 67 15.45 -24.05 -40.92
N GLN A 68 16.06 -24.34 -42.06
CA GLN A 68 17.47 -24.09 -42.32
C GLN A 68 17.81 -22.59 -42.27
N ASP A 69 16.90 -21.73 -42.68
CA ASP A 69 17.09 -20.29 -42.63
C ASP A 69 17.12 -19.76 -41.18
N LEU A 70 16.53 -20.47 -40.23
CA LEU A 70 16.51 -20.13 -38.81
C LEU A 70 17.71 -20.71 -38.06
N LEU A 71 18.43 -21.69 -38.60
CA LEU A 71 19.59 -22.28 -37.92
C LEU A 71 20.69 -21.26 -37.73
N ALA A 72 21.41 -21.36 -36.61
CA ALA A 72 22.65 -20.66 -36.39
C ALA A 72 23.68 -21.12 -37.45
N PRO A 73 24.56 -20.22 -37.97
CA PRO A 73 25.61 -20.63 -38.90
C PRO A 73 26.47 -21.69 -38.24
N ASP A 74 26.53 -22.86 -38.91
CA ASP A 74 27.37 -23.98 -38.49
C ASP A 74 28.84 -23.55 -38.75
N ASP A 75 29.58 -23.30 -37.68
CA ASP A 75 31.03 -23.17 -37.78
C ASP A 75 31.57 -24.55 -38.28
N GLN A 76 31.84 -24.65 -39.59
CA GLN A 76 32.42 -25.80 -40.21
C GLN A 76 33.61 -26.29 -39.40
N VAL A 77 33.44 -27.47 -38.83
CA VAL A 77 34.50 -28.24 -38.20
C VAL A 77 35.61 -28.48 -39.23
N THR A 78 36.59 -27.59 -39.30
CA THR A 78 37.88 -27.89 -39.89
C THR A 78 38.64 -28.76 -38.90
N LYS A 79 38.67 -30.05 -39.15
CA LYS A 79 39.66 -30.97 -38.59
C LYS A 79 41.05 -30.44 -38.97
N LYS A 80 41.75 -29.87 -38.01
CA LYS A 80 43.20 -29.74 -38.05
C LYS A 80 43.80 -30.73 -37.08
N GLU A 81 44.62 -31.63 -37.66
CA GLU A 81 45.47 -32.55 -36.94
C GLU A 81 46.32 -31.83 -35.88
N GLU A 82 46.41 -32.46 -34.72
CA GLU A 82 47.29 -32.04 -33.65
C GLU A 82 48.74 -32.16 -34.04
N THR A 83 49.43 -31.01 -34.09
CA THR A 83 50.87 -30.98 -33.90
C THR A 83 51.12 -30.41 -32.53
N VAL A 84 51.59 -31.27 -31.63
CA VAL A 84 51.90 -30.92 -30.24
C VAL A 84 53.14 -29.99 -30.23
N ALA A 85 52.95 -28.72 -29.84
CA ALA A 85 54.02 -27.87 -29.35
C ALA A 85 53.60 -27.36 -27.95
N PRO A 86 54.49 -27.33 -26.95
CA PRO A 86 54.13 -27.00 -25.59
C PRO A 86 53.78 -25.48 -25.48
N ALA A 87 52.52 -25.23 -25.22
CA ALA A 87 52.02 -23.88 -24.98
C ALA A 87 52.40 -23.41 -23.58
N LEU A 88 53.11 -22.28 -23.53
CA LEU A 88 53.33 -21.47 -22.35
C LEU A 88 52.00 -21.12 -21.66
N PRO A 89 51.94 -21.02 -20.35
CA PRO A 89 50.69 -20.76 -19.63
C PRO A 89 50.16 -19.38 -19.96
N GLN A 90 49.12 -19.31 -20.77
CA GLN A 90 48.37 -18.08 -20.97
C GLN A 90 47.69 -17.68 -19.68
N ASN A 91 48.03 -16.47 -19.23
CA ASN A 91 47.60 -15.87 -17.97
C ASN A 91 46.07 -15.71 -17.91
N ASN A 92 45.36 -16.74 -17.39
CA ASN A 92 43.91 -16.77 -17.21
C ASN A 92 43.44 -15.78 -16.14
N THR A 93 44.31 -15.10 -15.41
CA THR A 93 43.98 -14.17 -14.35
C THR A 93 43.14 -13.01 -14.85
N ARG A 94 43.40 -12.48 -16.08
CA ARG A 94 42.54 -11.41 -16.65
C ARG A 94 41.12 -11.86 -16.92
N LYS A 95 40.93 -13.07 -17.42
CA LYS A 95 39.58 -13.62 -17.67
C LYS A 95 38.82 -13.87 -16.36
N ILE A 96 39.51 -14.36 -15.33
CA ILE A 96 38.94 -14.58 -14.00
C ILE A 96 38.54 -13.26 -13.34
N VAL A 97 39.38 -12.21 -13.50
CA VAL A 97 39.07 -10.86 -12.97
C VAL A 97 37.87 -10.23 -13.69
N ILE A 98 37.73 -10.38 -14.99
CA ILE A 98 36.58 -9.88 -15.77
C ILE A 98 35.30 -10.61 -15.39
N ILE A 99 35.35 -11.94 -15.24
CA ILE A 99 34.21 -12.75 -14.80
C ILE A 99 33.83 -12.36 -13.37
N GLY A 100 34.79 -12.18 -12.48
CA GLY A 100 34.57 -11.71 -11.11
C GLY A 100 33.91 -10.34 -11.05
N MET A 101 34.32 -9.37 -11.87
CA MET A 101 33.67 -8.05 -11.97
C MET A 101 32.26 -8.13 -12.52
N LEU A 102 32.01 -8.98 -13.53
CA LEU A 102 30.65 -9.20 -14.06
C LEU A 102 29.74 -9.82 -13.02
N VAL A 103 30.19 -10.83 -12.29
CA VAL A 103 29.42 -11.44 -11.20
C VAL A 103 29.15 -10.45 -10.07
N ALA A 104 30.16 -9.68 -9.66
CA ALA A 104 30.00 -8.61 -8.66
C ALA A 104 29.04 -7.51 -9.14
N GLY A 105 29.09 -7.13 -10.41
CA GLY A 105 28.16 -6.17 -11.03
C GLY A 105 26.72 -6.69 -11.06
N VAL A 106 26.53 -7.97 -11.39
CA VAL A 106 25.23 -8.63 -11.37
C VAL A 106 24.70 -8.74 -9.94
N LEU A 107 25.54 -9.12 -8.98
CA LEU A 107 25.14 -9.20 -7.55
C LEU A 107 24.82 -7.81 -7.00
N LEU A 108 25.58 -6.77 -7.35
CA LEU A 108 25.29 -5.40 -6.97
C LEU A 108 24.00 -4.90 -7.62
N PHE A 109 23.76 -5.22 -8.89
CA PHE A 109 22.51 -4.91 -9.58
C PHE A 109 21.31 -5.61 -8.91
N PHE A 110 21.44 -6.90 -8.59
CA PHE A 110 20.44 -7.64 -7.83
C PHE A 110 20.25 -7.06 -6.42
N TYR A 111 21.33 -6.72 -5.71
CA TYR A 111 21.26 -6.08 -4.40
C TYR A 111 20.53 -4.75 -4.45
N LEU A 112 20.84 -3.89 -5.42
CA LEU A 112 20.18 -2.59 -5.62
C LEU A 112 18.73 -2.75 -6.11
N PHE A 113 18.47 -3.73 -6.97
CA PHE A 113 17.14 -4.01 -7.50
C PHE A 113 16.23 -4.68 -6.45
N PHE A 114 16.79 -5.52 -5.59
CA PHE A 114 16.09 -6.14 -4.45
C PHE A 114 16.16 -5.31 -3.16
N GLN A 115 16.77 -4.15 -3.14
CA GLN A 115 16.46 -3.14 -2.13
C GLN A 115 15.00 -2.73 -2.37
N LYS A 116 14.09 -3.62 -1.96
CA LYS A 116 12.66 -3.31 -1.85
C LYS A 116 12.57 -1.98 -1.15
N SER A 117 11.93 -1.00 -1.79
CA SER A 117 11.53 0.24 -1.14
C SER A 117 10.95 -0.15 0.21
N ALA A 118 11.60 0.27 1.29
CA ALA A 118 11.18 -0.11 2.63
C ALA A 118 9.72 0.28 2.77
N VAL A 119 8.85 -0.72 2.87
CA VAL A 119 7.42 -0.49 3.12
C VAL A 119 7.35 0.17 4.48
N VAL A 120 6.86 1.39 4.52
CA VAL A 120 6.67 2.09 5.78
C VAL A 120 5.50 1.40 6.47
N ASN A 121 5.78 0.69 7.56
CA ASN A 121 4.72 0.15 8.39
C ASN A 121 4.15 1.29 9.24
N PHE A 122 2.89 1.60 9.01
CA PHE A 122 2.14 2.58 9.78
C PHE A 122 0.72 2.07 10.01
N SER A 123 0.10 2.54 11.07
CA SER A 123 -1.30 2.27 11.37
C SER A 123 -1.99 3.55 11.82
N ALA A 124 -3.29 3.64 11.59
CA ALA A 124 -4.14 4.70 12.09
C ALA A 124 -5.35 4.10 12.79
N LYS A 125 -5.62 4.56 14.01
CA LYS A 125 -6.74 4.09 14.84
C LYS A 125 -7.54 5.28 15.33
N ARG A 126 -8.86 5.27 15.07
CA ARG A 126 -9.82 6.25 15.58
C ARG A 126 -10.37 5.77 16.92
N LEU A 127 -10.37 6.66 17.89
CA LEU A 127 -11.12 6.58 19.13
C LEU A 127 -12.21 7.63 19.08
N MET A 128 -13.43 7.25 19.37
CA MET A 128 -14.59 8.13 19.47
C MET A 128 -15.69 7.45 20.29
N PRO A 129 -16.59 8.20 20.90
CA PRO A 129 -17.75 7.65 21.59
C PRO A 129 -18.66 6.86 20.65
N ALA A 130 -19.47 5.96 21.21
CA ALA A 130 -20.44 5.20 20.44
C ALA A 130 -21.73 5.99 20.16
N HIS A 131 -22.04 6.93 21.03
CA HIS A 131 -23.27 7.71 21.01
C HIS A 131 -23.11 9.03 21.75
N GLY A 132 -24.11 9.88 21.67
CA GLY A 132 -24.25 11.11 22.44
C GLY A 132 -25.47 11.91 21.98
N ALA A 133 -25.73 13.03 22.63
CA ALA A 133 -26.91 13.83 22.36
C ALA A 133 -26.80 14.65 21.06
N ALA A 134 -27.94 14.91 20.45
CA ALA A 134 -28.03 15.70 19.22
C ALA A 134 -27.54 17.15 19.46
N GLY A 135 -26.56 17.59 18.65
CA GLY A 135 -25.99 18.92 18.78
C GLY A 135 -24.95 19.06 19.89
N HIS A 136 -24.82 18.10 20.78
CA HIS A 136 -23.82 18.11 21.84
C HIS A 136 -22.43 17.77 21.28
N PRO A 137 -21.36 18.47 21.71
CA PRO A 137 -19.99 18.17 21.31
C PRO A 137 -19.53 16.80 21.80
N PHE A 138 -18.67 16.13 21.01
CA PHE A 138 -18.00 14.91 21.43
C PHE A 138 -16.60 14.83 20.83
N PRO A 139 -15.64 14.19 21.53
CA PRO A 139 -14.27 14.10 21.09
C PRO A 139 -14.06 12.96 20.07
N VAL A 140 -13.16 13.21 19.11
CA VAL A 140 -12.64 12.18 18.20
C VAL A 140 -11.13 12.29 18.17
N VAL A 141 -10.42 11.18 18.37
CA VAL A 141 -8.95 11.11 18.33
C VAL A 141 -8.53 10.10 17.29
N ILE A 142 -7.54 10.44 16.48
CA ILE A 142 -6.91 9.54 15.53
C ILE A 142 -5.44 9.43 15.89
N HIS A 143 -5.05 8.27 16.40
CA HIS A 143 -3.66 7.92 16.65
C HIS A 143 -3.05 7.32 15.39
N VAL A 144 -1.93 7.89 14.97
CA VAL A 144 -1.11 7.38 13.86
C VAL A 144 0.23 6.93 14.43
N ASP A 145 0.58 5.67 14.18
CA ASP A 145 1.81 5.06 14.66
C ASP A 145 2.70 4.65 13.47
N PHE A 146 3.93 5.14 13.46
CA PHE A 146 4.97 4.79 12.49
C PHE A 146 5.97 3.85 13.14
N VAL A 147 6.03 2.61 12.66
CA VAL A 147 6.97 1.60 13.16
C VAL A 147 8.41 1.93 12.77
N SER A 148 8.62 2.62 11.65
CA SER A 148 9.94 3.06 11.20
C SER A 148 10.27 4.43 11.74
N GLY A 149 11.42 4.60 12.40
CA GLY A 149 11.88 5.90 12.93
C GLY A 149 12.24 6.95 11.88
N LYS A 150 12.00 6.68 10.59
CA LYS A 150 12.28 7.62 9.49
C LYS A 150 11.11 8.59 9.31
N SER A 151 11.46 9.86 9.12
CA SER A 151 10.49 10.91 8.83
C SER A 151 9.80 10.71 7.49
N SER A 152 8.49 10.87 7.46
CA SER A 152 7.62 10.72 6.29
C SER A 152 6.69 11.92 6.15
N SER A 153 6.22 12.21 4.94
CA SER A 153 5.12 13.15 4.76
C SER A 153 3.80 12.40 4.92
N LEU A 154 2.93 12.94 5.78
CA LEU A 154 1.62 12.40 6.11
C LEU A 154 0.54 13.35 5.61
N LEU A 155 -0.53 12.81 5.03
CA LEU A 155 -1.80 13.47 4.79
C LEU A 155 -2.90 12.60 5.40
N LEU A 156 -3.52 13.09 6.46
CA LEU A 156 -4.71 12.49 7.05
C LEU A 156 -5.93 13.24 6.54
N LYS A 157 -6.88 12.52 5.98
CA LYS A 157 -8.19 13.03 5.57
C LYS A 157 -9.26 12.30 6.35
N GLU A 158 -10.08 13.04 7.05
CA GLU A 158 -11.25 12.54 7.76
C GLU A 158 -12.50 13.06 7.07
N GLN A 159 -13.39 12.17 6.64
CA GLN A 159 -14.64 12.51 6.00
C GLN A 159 -15.75 12.56 7.03
N LEU A 160 -16.46 13.69 7.06
CA LEU A 160 -17.56 13.94 7.98
C LEU A 160 -18.88 13.56 7.32
N PRO A 161 -19.75 12.84 8.04
CA PRO A 161 -21.08 12.56 7.55
C PRO A 161 -21.95 13.82 7.48
N PRO A 162 -22.90 13.89 6.55
CA PRO A 162 -23.85 15.01 6.47
C PRO A 162 -24.63 15.19 7.79
N GLY A 163 -24.70 16.42 8.29
CA GLY A 163 -25.31 16.75 9.57
C GLY A 163 -24.32 16.81 10.74
N CYS A 164 -23.05 16.47 10.51
CA CYS A 164 -21.98 16.67 11.48
C CYS A 164 -21.12 17.87 11.09
N GLN A 165 -20.66 18.63 12.11
CA GLN A 165 -19.74 19.75 11.97
C GLN A 165 -18.57 19.60 12.92
N VAL A 166 -17.46 20.25 12.58
CA VAL A 166 -16.25 20.31 13.40
C VAL A 166 -16.23 21.64 14.11
N LEU A 167 -16.02 21.59 15.42
CA LEU A 167 -15.95 22.78 16.27
C LEU A 167 -14.49 23.23 16.47
N ARG A 168 -13.58 22.27 16.66
CA ARG A 168 -12.17 22.51 17.01
C ARG A 168 -11.31 21.34 16.51
N THR A 169 -10.05 21.60 16.16
CA THR A 169 -9.08 20.57 15.74
C THR A 169 -7.74 20.76 16.44
N THR A 170 -7.07 19.68 16.82
CA THR A 170 -5.74 19.69 17.41
C THR A 170 -4.89 18.54 16.82
N PRO A 171 -3.73 18.85 16.22
CA PRO A 171 -3.28 20.21 15.86
C PRO A 171 -4.26 20.91 14.91
N VAL A 172 -4.11 22.20 14.74
CA VAL A 172 -4.95 22.97 13.80
C VAL A 172 -4.90 22.29 12.42
N ALA A 173 -6.06 21.97 11.90
CA ALA A 173 -6.17 21.30 10.61
C ALA A 173 -5.72 22.22 9.47
N THR A 174 -5.10 21.64 8.45
CA THR A 174 -4.68 22.37 7.25
C THR A 174 -5.88 22.86 6.44
N VAL A 175 -6.96 22.07 6.42
CA VAL A 175 -8.23 22.39 5.76
C VAL A 175 -9.35 21.84 6.62
N VAL A 176 -10.36 22.67 6.87
CA VAL A 176 -11.66 22.27 7.43
C VAL A 176 -12.73 22.71 6.43
N ASP A 177 -13.52 21.76 5.97
CA ASP A 177 -14.61 21.94 5.02
C ASP A 177 -15.85 21.22 5.56
N PRO A 178 -17.08 21.60 5.23
CA PRO A 178 -18.28 20.94 5.73
C PRO A 178 -18.34 19.42 5.54
N GLY A 179 -17.61 18.87 4.59
CA GLY A 179 -17.59 17.43 4.31
C GLY A 179 -16.32 16.70 4.75
N PHE A 180 -15.27 17.39 5.17
CA PHE A 180 -14.01 16.75 5.54
C PHE A 180 -13.04 17.66 6.29
N ILE A 181 -12.11 17.01 7.00
CA ILE A 181 -10.94 17.65 7.62
C ILE A 181 -9.68 17.07 6.97
N LYS A 182 -8.64 17.90 6.82
CA LYS A 182 -7.32 17.45 6.36
C LYS A 182 -6.21 18.00 7.24
N TRP A 183 -5.26 17.12 7.59
CA TRP A 183 -4.00 17.48 8.19
C TRP A 183 -2.85 17.07 7.29
N ILE A 184 -1.84 17.92 7.19
CA ILE A 184 -0.60 17.63 6.47
C ILE A 184 0.56 17.81 7.44
N ASP A 185 1.27 16.73 7.74
CA ASP A 185 2.53 16.74 8.47
C ASP A 185 3.66 16.32 7.53
N LYS A 186 4.60 17.24 7.25
CA LYS A 186 5.70 16.99 6.31
C LYS A 186 6.85 16.19 6.92
N LYS A 187 6.87 16.02 8.24
CA LYS A 187 7.95 15.37 9.00
C LYS A 187 7.41 14.41 10.07
N ALA A 188 6.32 13.70 9.78
CA ALA A 188 5.72 12.76 10.70
C ALA A 188 6.66 11.59 10.98
N SER A 189 6.80 11.22 12.24
CA SER A 189 7.55 10.05 12.71
C SER A 189 7.07 9.63 14.09
N GLY A 190 7.26 8.35 14.46
CA GLY A 190 6.81 7.83 15.75
C GLY A 190 5.30 7.91 15.91
N LYS A 191 4.84 8.24 17.12
CA LYS A 191 3.41 8.40 17.40
C LYS A 191 2.96 9.82 17.12
N ARG A 192 1.80 9.95 16.47
CA ARG A 192 1.12 11.22 16.21
C ARG A 192 -0.34 11.10 16.59
N SER A 193 -0.90 12.15 17.17
CA SER A 193 -2.31 12.24 17.51
C SER A 193 -2.92 13.44 16.78
N PHE A 194 -4.06 13.22 16.18
CA PHE A 194 -4.90 14.23 15.56
C PHE A 194 -6.27 14.13 16.21
N SER A 195 -6.80 15.21 16.67
CA SER A 195 -8.09 15.21 17.36
C SER A 195 -8.98 16.34 16.87
N TYR A 196 -10.26 16.16 17.08
CA TYR A 196 -11.25 17.17 16.81
C TYR A 196 -12.48 16.99 17.70
N MET A 197 -13.15 18.08 17.99
CA MET A 197 -14.48 18.09 18.59
C MET A 197 -15.51 18.15 17.47
N ALA A 198 -16.45 17.23 17.48
CA ALA A 198 -17.54 17.15 16.51
C ALA A 198 -18.88 17.31 17.20
N SER A 199 -19.86 17.81 16.46
CA SER A 199 -21.28 17.85 16.87
C SER A 199 -22.12 17.38 15.69
N CYS A 200 -23.12 16.53 15.93
CA CYS A 200 -23.97 15.98 14.90
C CYS A 200 -25.47 16.23 15.22
N ILE A 201 -26.21 16.64 14.19
CA ILE A 201 -27.66 16.89 14.28
C ILE A 201 -28.34 16.06 13.18
N ALA A 202 -29.38 15.31 13.51
CA ALA A 202 -30.16 14.61 12.51
C ALA A 202 -30.93 15.62 11.62
N LYS A 203 -31.00 15.36 10.32
CA LYS A 203 -31.78 16.20 9.39
C LYS A 203 -33.29 15.94 9.46
N GLU A 204 -33.67 14.78 9.97
CA GLU A 204 -35.08 14.36 10.14
C GLU A 204 -35.33 13.99 11.59
N GLU A 205 -36.56 14.05 12.05
CA GLU A 205 -36.96 13.63 13.40
C GLU A 205 -36.64 12.14 13.59
N GLY A 206 -35.59 11.86 14.35
CA GLY A 206 -35.17 10.48 14.68
C GLY A 206 -33.72 10.39 15.16
N LEU A 207 -33.46 9.27 15.85
CA LEU A 207 -32.11 8.92 16.31
C LEU A 207 -31.26 8.42 15.12
N GLY A 208 -30.50 9.30 14.50
CA GLY A 208 -29.63 8.99 13.36
C GLY A 208 -28.37 8.24 13.77
N THR A 209 -27.84 7.47 12.82
CA THR A 209 -26.48 6.90 12.91
C THR A 209 -25.60 7.54 11.85
N PHE A 210 -24.45 8.02 12.25
CA PHE A 210 -23.46 8.69 11.41
C PHE A 210 -22.24 7.78 11.21
N SER A 211 -21.73 7.71 9.97
CA SER A 211 -20.53 6.94 9.64
C SER A 211 -19.40 7.88 9.26
N PHE A 212 -18.26 7.74 9.94
CA PHE A 212 -17.05 8.49 9.71
C PHE A 212 -16.05 7.64 8.92
N GLU A 213 -15.42 8.22 7.92
CA GLU A 213 -14.42 7.54 7.11
C GLU A 213 -13.13 8.35 7.10
N GLY A 214 -12.01 7.67 7.38
CA GLY A 214 -10.70 8.30 7.40
C GLY A 214 -9.72 7.58 6.49
N THR A 215 -8.92 8.35 5.77
CA THR A 215 -7.82 7.84 4.95
C THR A 215 -6.52 8.51 5.35
N LEU A 216 -5.48 7.69 5.48
CA LEU A 216 -4.13 8.10 5.78
C LEU A 216 -3.24 7.82 4.58
N LEU A 217 -2.63 8.86 4.04
CA LEU A 217 -1.69 8.78 2.95
C LEU A 217 -0.30 9.14 3.47
N VAL A 218 0.63 8.21 3.33
CA VAL A 218 2.02 8.39 3.75
C VAL A 218 2.93 8.34 2.53
N ARG A 219 3.87 9.28 2.45
CA ARG A 219 4.89 9.32 1.39
C ARG A 219 6.27 9.43 2.02
N GLN A 220 7.10 8.42 1.76
CA GLN A 220 8.53 8.41 2.05
C GLN A 220 9.32 8.24 0.76
N SER A 221 9.56 7.03 0.30
CA SER A 221 10.13 6.71 -1.02
C SER A 221 9.03 6.34 -2.03
N SER A 222 7.93 5.78 -1.55
CA SER A 222 6.71 5.47 -2.31
C SER A 222 5.49 6.05 -1.62
N ARG A 223 4.39 6.19 -2.36
CA ARG A 223 3.10 6.57 -1.82
C ARG A 223 2.38 5.33 -1.32
N GLN A 224 1.90 5.38 -0.09
CA GLN A 224 1.11 4.33 0.54
C GLN A 224 -0.15 4.95 1.14
N GLU A 225 -1.25 4.23 1.02
CA GLU A 225 -2.56 4.66 1.52
C GLU A 225 -3.14 3.56 2.41
N SER A 226 -3.78 3.95 3.49
CA SER A 226 -4.47 3.06 4.43
C SER A 226 -5.72 3.73 4.96
N PHE A 227 -6.69 2.95 5.36
CA PHE A 227 -7.87 3.44 6.06
C PHE A 227 -7.58 3.63 7.55
N VAL A 228 -8.30 4.57 8.16
CA VAL A 228 -8.31 4.75 9.61
C VAL A 228 -9.22 3.68 10.21
N ASN A 229 -8.63 2.81 11.01
CA ASN A 229 -9.33 1.74 11.71
C ASN A 229 -10.00 2.24 13.00
N GLY A 230 -10.72 1.35 13.68
CA GLY A 230 -11.37 1.65 14.96
C GLY A 230 -12.84 1.99 14.78
N ARG A 231 -13.44 2.62 15.84
CA ARG A 231 -14.86 2.97 15.79
C ARG A 231 -15.11 4.03 14.73
N ASN A 232 -16.11 3.80 13.90
CA ASN A 232 -16.48 4.68 12.80
C ASN A 232 -17.97 5.02 12.77
N ARG A 233 -18.74 4.56 13.75
CA ARG A 233 -20.18 4.84 13.86
C ARG A 233 -20.48 5.58 15.15
N TYR A 234 -21.30 6.62 15.03
CA TYR A 234 -21.81 7.41 16.11
C TYR A 234 -23.34 7.44 16.03
N LYS A 235 -24.01 7.16 17.13
CA LYS A 235 -25.47 7.12 17.20
C LYS A 235 -26.00 8.25 18.07
N LEU A 236 -26.96 9.02 17.58
CA LEU A 236 -27.66 9.97 18.42
C LEU A 236 -28.46 9.26 19.50
N SER A 237 -28.46 9.81 20.69
CA SER A 237 -29.15 9.30 21.87
C SER A 237 -29.54 10.47 22.76
N VAL A 238 -30.12 10.17 23.92
CA VAL A 238 -30.39 11.15 25.00
C VAL A 238 -29.33 11.08 26.09
N PHE A 239 -28.35 10.18 25.94
CA PHE A 239 -27.28 9.95 26.90
C PHE A 239 -26.06 10.77 26.58
N HIS A 240 -25.33 11.15 27.61
CA HIS A 240 -24.02 11.79 27.46
C HIS A 240 -23.06 10.83 26.74
N TRP A 241 -22.14 11.37 25.96
CA TRP A 241 -21.20 10.56 25.19
C TRP A 241 -20.24 9.73 26.07
N ALA A 242 -19.97 10.17 27.29
CA ALA A 242 -19.12 9.48 28.28
C ALA A 242 -19.85 8.36 29.04
N ASP A 243 -21.18 8.44 29.15
CA ASP A 243 -22.02 7.39 29.78
C ASP A 243 -22.14 6.20 28.82
N SER A 244 -21.22 5.25 28.96
CA SER A 244 -21.10 4.13 28.04
C SER A 244 -22.16 3.05 28.24
N ASN A 245 -22.63 2.89 29.48
CA ASN A 245 -23.63 1.90 29.89
C ASN A 245 -25.07 2.42 29.75
N LYS A 246 -25.28 3.75 29.64
CA LYS A 246 -26.53 4.46 29.43
C LYS A 246 -27.50 4.38 30.64
N ASP A 247 -26.94 4.53 31.81
CA ASP A 247 -27.70 4.50 33.06
C ASP A 247 -28.09 5.90 33.60
N ASN A 248 -27.72 6.97 32.88
CA ASN A 248 -27.86 8.40 33.20
C ASN A 248 -26.97 8.84 34.35
N SER A 249 -25.84 8.19 34.58
CA SER A 249 -24.77 8.64 35.45
C SER A 249 -23.43 8.50 34.72
N ILE A 250 -22.38 9.03 35.30
CA ILE A 250 -20.99 8.72 34.88
C ILE A 250 -20.31 8.17 36.12
N ASP A 251 -19.89 6.94 36.08
CA ASP A 251 -19.18 6.29 37.17
C ASP A 251 -17.66 6.46 37.07
N ASP A 252 -16.92 5.95 38.10
CA ASP A 252 -15.45 6.04 38.15
C ASP A 252 -14.79 5.34 36.97
N GLU A 253 -15.34 4.23 36.47
CA GLU A 253 -14.78 3.43 35.38
C GLU A 253 -14.95 4.18 34.06
N GLU A 254 -16.08 4.82 33.85
CA GLU A 254 -16.37 5.67 32.69
C GLU A 254 -15.54 6.94 32.68
N LEU A 255 -15.38 7.61 33.82
CA LEU A 255 -14.53 8.78 33.96
C LEU A 255 -13.06 8.44 33.63
N LEU A 256 -12.54 7.32 34.18
CA LEU A 256 -11.18 6.87 33.89
C LEU A 256 -11.00 6.54 32.39
N ALA A 257 -11.99 5.89 31.76
CA ALA A 257 -11.94 5.61 30.33
C ALA A 257 -11.89 6.90 29.48
N VAL A 258 -12.60 7.95 29.88
CA VAL A 258 -12.53 9.27 29.24
C VAL A 258 -11.12 9.86 29.33
N TYR A 259 -10.50 9.82 30.51
CA TYR A 259 -9.12 10.27 30.67
C TYR A 259 -8.12 9.48 29.85
N ASP A 260 -8.23 8.15 29.84
CA ASP A 260 -7.33 7.28 29.10
C ASP A 260 -7.42 7.50 27.57
N ASP A 261 -8.65 7.61 27.06
CA ASP A 261 -8.89 7.71 25.62
C ASP A 261 -8.71 9.13 25.06
N PHE A 262 -9.02 10.17 25.85
CA PHE A 262 -9.18 11.54 25.33
C PHE A 262 -8.30 12.60 26.01
N SER A 263 -7.52 12.29 27.05
CA SER A 263 -6.68 13.27 27.76
C SER A 263 -5.66 14.00 26.86
N SER A 264 -5.32 13.41 25.71
CA SER A 264 -4.40 14.02 24.73
C SER A 264 -5.06 15.07 23.83
N VAL A 265 -6.37 15.32 23.98
CA VAL A 265 -7.13 16.28 23.17
C VAL A 265 -7.02 17.66 23.81
N GLU A 266 -6.17 18.53 23.25
CA GLU A 266 -6.16 19.93 23.66
C GLU A 266 -7.55 20.55 23.46
N GLY A 267 -8.04 21.24 24.47
CA GLY A 267 -9.36 21.89 24.44
C GLY A 267 -10.52 20.99 24.82
N LEU A 268 -10.26 19.72 25.23
CA LEU A 268 -11.26 18.90 25.91
C LEU A 268 -11.50 19.37 27.36
N LEU A 269 -10.62 20.22 27.91
CA LEU A 269 -10.73 20.65 29.32
C LEU A 269 -12.08 21.27 29.66
N ASP A 270 -12.64 22.10 28.77
CA ASP A 270 -13.94 22.71 28.96
C ASP A 270 -15.09 21.67 29.01
N ASP A 271 -14.96 20.62 28.17
CA ASP A 271 -15.92 19.51 28.12
C ASP A 271 -15.69 18.52 29.26
N MET A 272 -14.46 18.44 29.81
CA MET A 272 -14.17 17.63 31.02
C MET A 272 -14.83 18.18 32.27
N GLU A 273 -14.99 19.51 32.41
CA GLU A 273 -15.73 20.11 33.51
C GLU A 273 -17.19 19.63 33.56
N GLU A 274 -17.81 19.43 32.38
CA GLU A 274 -19.15 18.87 32.30
C GLU A 274 -19.16 17.39 32.71
N VAL A 275 -18.21 16.57 32.20
CA VAL A 275 -18.08 15.15 32.56
C VAL A 275 -17.87 14.99 34.06
N GLU A 276 -16.96 15.77 34.65
CA GLU A 276 -16.69 15.76 36.10
C GLU A 276 -17.90 16.25 36.92
N SER A 277 -18.62 17.25 36.43
CA SER A 277 -19.85 17.71 37.07
C SER A 277 -20.94 16.64 37.13
N ILE A 278 -21.10 15.88 36.03
CA ILE A 278 -22.04 14.74 35.97
C ILE A 278 -21.56 13.63 36.91
N TRP A 279 -20.26 13.31 36.92
CA TRP A 279 -19.66 12.30 37.80
C TRP A 279 -19.83 12.63 39.29
N MET A 280 -19.71 13.91 39.68
CA MET A 280 -19.93 14.36 41.04
C MET A 280 -21.42 14.38 41.44
N GLY A 281 -22.34 14.37 40.48
CA GLY A 281 -23.77 14.28 40.68
C GLY A 281 -24.26 12.86 40.90
N SER A 282 -25.55 12.72 41.22
CA SER A 282 -26.18 11.39 41.33
C SER A 282 -26.77 10.89 40.00
N ALA A 283 -27.11 11.79 39.09
CA ALA A 283 -27.62 11.51 37.76
C ALA A 283 -27.60 12.76 36.86
N TYR A 284 -27.96 12.59 35.60
CA TYR A 284 -28.17 13.70 34.68
C TYR A 284 -29.41 13.48 33.78
N ARG A 285 -29.86 14.55 33.13
CA ARG A 285 -30.93 14.51 32.13
C ARG A 285 -30.63 15.41 30.95
N TRP A 286 -30.79 14.88 29.74
CA TRP A 286 -30.68 15.68 28.53
C TRP A 286 -31.84 16.68 28.39
N ASN A 287 -31.51 17.95 28.22
CA ASN A 287 -32.44 19.02 27.94
C ASN A 287 -32.31 19.46 26.48
N GLY A 288 -33.11 18.85 25.60
CA GLY A 288 -33.03 19.09 24.16
C GLY A 288 -33.37 20.51 23.72
N GLN A 289 -34.12 21.27 24.54
CA GLN A 289 -34.44 22.66 24.22
C GLN A 289 -33.24 23.59 24.44
N ARG A 290 -32.42 23.32 25.45
CA ARG A 290 -31.21 24.10 25.79
C ARG A 290 -29.94 23.46 25.23
N SER A 291 -30.03 22.25 24.72
CA SER A 291 -28.87 21.44 24.25
C SER A 291 -27.78 21.30 25.33
N VAL A 292 -28.17 21.06 26.57
CA VAL A 292 -27.29 20.84 27.74
C VAL A 292 -27.77 19.65 28.56
N PHE A 293 -26.88 19.11 29.38
CA PHE A 293 -27.21 18.12 30.38
C PHE A 293 -27.49 18.83 31.73
N ASP A 294 -28.66 18.63 32.27
CA ASP A 294 -29.03 19.10 33.61
C ASP A 294 -28.54 18.05 34.62
N VAL A 295 -27.54 18.41 35.45
CA VAL A 295 -27.00 17.51 36.50
C VAL A 295 -27.97 17.48 37.69
N ILE A 296 -28.19 16.30 38.21
CA ILE A 296 -29.03 16.03 39.40
C ILE A 296 -28.05 15.79 40.56
N PRO A 297 -28.08 16.58 41.62
CA PRO A 297 -27.17 16.46 42.75
C PRO A 297 -27.24 15.15 43.48
#